data_d9ad0c824e442399da0fb7bab59c6ed4
#
_entry.id   d9ad0c824e442399da0fb7bab59c6ed4
#
_cell.length_a   1.000
_cell.length_b   1.000
_cell.length_c   1.000
_cell.angle_alpha   90.00
_cell.angle_beta   90.00
_cell.angle_gamma   90.00
#
_symmetry.space_group_name_H-M   'P 1'
#
loop_
_entity.id
_entity.type
_entity.pdbx_description
1 polymer ?
#
loop_
_entity_poly.entity_id
_entity_poly.type
_entity_poly.pdbx_seq_one_letter_code
_entity_poly.pdbx_strand_id
1 'polypeptide(L)'
;VLSLMLIVAMAFSACGQKDSNVSNSTTTTTTTANADSEAVTELGQGEKTFTFEVVEKDGSKKSYEISTDAKTVGEALVENGLISGTDSEYGLMVDTVNGQKYEYNADKMYWAFYINGDYAMTGVDSTEIDETAVYSFVATKA
;
A
#
# COMPACT_ATOMS: atom_id res chain seq x y z
N VAL A 1 -25.95 -13.32 -56.00
CA VAL A 1 -26.94 -14.27 -55.57
C VAL A 1 -26.73 -14.57 -54.11
N LEU A 2 -27.69 -14.08 -53.33
CA LEU A 2 -28.29 -14.56 -52.10
C LEU A 2 -27.36 -14.95 -50.94
N SER A 3 -27.23 -14.08 -49.91
CA SER A 3 -28.08 -14.13 -48.70
C SER A 3 -27.82 -15.30 -47.78
N LEU A 4 -27.38 -15.06 -46.57
CA LEU A 4 -28.23 -15.32 -45.41
C LEU A 4 -27.58 -14.76 -44.12
N MET A 5 -28.28 -13.78 -43.56
CA MET A 5 -28.14 -13.32 -42.16
C MET A 5 -28.37 -14.49 -41.18
N LEU A 6 -27.61 -14.58 -40.15
CA LEU A 6 -28.10 -15.17 -38.90
C LEU A 6 -27.70 -14.28 -37.70
N ILE A 7 -28.68 -13.49 -37.27
CA ILE A 7 -28.69 -12.76 -36.03
C ILE A 7 -29.01 -13.72 -34.92
N VAL A 8 -28.12 -13.91 -33.97
CA VAL A 8 -28.46 -14.54 -32.68
C VAL A 8 -28.39 -13.48 -31.61
N ALA A 9 -29.54 -12.94 -31.29
CA ALA A 9 -29.76 -12.14 -30.10
C ALA A 9 -29.90 -13.09 -28.90
N MET A 10 -28.96 -13.00 -27.96
CA MET A 10 -29.18 -13.55 -26.61
C MET A 10 -29.43 -12.41 -25.64
N ALA A 11 -30.72 -12.23 -25.37
CA ALA A 11 -31.18 -11.47 -24.24
C ALA A 11 -30.86 -12.21 -22.93
N PHE A 12 -30.05 -11.65 -22.05
CA PHE A 12 -30.02 -12.09 -20.66
C PHE A 12 -30.88 -11.16 -19.84
N SER A 13 -31.94 -11.75 -19.36
CA SER A 13 -32.95 -11.22 -18.47
C SER A 13 -32.35 -10.74 -17.17
N ALA A 14 -32.70 -9.54 -16.79
CA ALA A 14 -32.49 -9.00 -15.46
C ALA A 14 -33.26 -9.81 -14.43
N CYS A 15 -32.60 -10.25 -13.39
CA CYS A 15 -33.25 -10.60 -12.15
C CYS A 15 -32.66 -9.72 -11.06
N GLY A 16 -33.47 -8.77 -10.59
CA GLY A 16 -33.16 -7.94 -9.44
C GLY A 16 -33.25 -8.78 -8.16
N GLN A 17 -32.30 -8.55 -7.27
CA GLN A 17 -32.50 -8.82 -5.86
C GLN A 17 -31.75 -7.78 -5.06
N LYS A 18 -32.52 -7.02 -4.36
CA LYS A 18 -32.17 -6.10 -3.30
C LYS A 18 -31.81 -6.94 -2.08
N ASP A 19 -30.62 -6.70 -1.49
CA ASP A 19 -30.46 -6.62 -0.03
C ASP A 19 -29.02 -6.35 0.40
N SER A 20 -28.90 -5.31 1.24
CA SER A 20 -28.04 -5.20 2.42
C SER A 20 -26.53 -5.30 2.29
N ASN A 21 -25.91 -4.11 2.24
CA ASN A 21 -24.84 -3.67 3.14
C ASN A 21 -23.90 -4.75 3.66
N VAL A 22 -22.84 -5.03 2.91
CA VAL A 22 -21.57 -5.48 3.46
C VAL A 22 -20.47 -4.67 2.77
N SER A 23 -19.81 -3.81 3.55
CA SER A 23 -18.59 -3.14 3.16
C SER A 23 -17.54 -4.22 2.89
N ASN A 24 -17.41 -4.64 1.66
CA ASN A 24 -16.38 -5.55 1.25
C ASN A 24 -15.28 -4.72 0.58
N SER A 25 -14.27 -4.41 1.37
CA SER A 25 -13.02 -3.85 0.87
C SER A 25 -12.40 -4.90 -0.05
N THR A 26 -12.68 -4.78 -1.33
CA THR A 26 -12.06 -5.67 -2.33
C THR A 26 -10.65 -5.15 -2.59
N THR A 27 -9.68 -5.72 -1.89
CA THR A 27 -8.27 -5.58 -2.22
C THR A 27 -8.04 -6.26 -3.57
N THR A 28 -8.00 -5.49 -4.64
CA THR A 28 -7.63 -6.01 -5.95
C THR A 28 -6.11 -6.05 -6.01
N THR A 29 -5.54 -7.21 -5.75
CA THR A 29 -4.11 -7.45 -5.95
C THR A 29 -3.88 -7.73 -7.43
N THR A 30 -3.43 -6.73 -8.17
CA THR A 30 -2.98 -6.91 -9.56
C THR A 30 -1.47 -7.06 -9.55
N THR A 31 -0.98 -8.26 -9.76
CA THR A 31 0.45 -8.54 -9.88
C THR A 31 0.85 -8.37 -11.34
N THR A 32 1.51 -7.28 -11.68
CA THR A 32 2.12 -7.10 -13.00
C THR A 32 3.58 -7.54 -12.92
N ALA A 33 3.86 -8.74 -13.41
CA ALA A 33 5.23 -9.26 -13.48
C ALA A 33 5.87 -8.85 -14.82
N ASN A 34 6.81 -7.89 -14.76
CA ASN A 34 7.80 -7.70 -15.80
C ASN A 34 9.11 -8.31 -15.34
N ALA A 35 9.73 -9.11 -16.19
CA ALA A 35 10.99 -9.80 -15.91
C ALA A 35 12.08 -8.79 -15.53
N ASP A 36 12.74 -9.02 -14.40
CA ASP A 36 13.82 -8.23 -13.77
C ASP A 36 13.43 -7.00 -12.95
N SER A 37 12.16 -6.89 -12.59
CA SER A 37 11.65 -5.89 -11.62
C SER A 37 11.08 -6.65 -10.42
N GLU A 38 11.54 -6.30 -9.22
CA GLU A 38 10.91 -6.77 -7.98
C GLU A 38 9.40 -6.56 -8.10
N ALA A 39 8.59 -7.58 -7.77
CA ALA A 39 7.15 -7.52 -7.91
C ALA A 39 6.59 -6.35 -7.09
N VAL A 40 6.01 -5.37 -7.77
CA VAL A 40 5.33 -4.24 -7.12
C VAL A 40 3.90 -4.65 -6.81
N THR A 41 3.47 -4.43 -5.58
CA THR A 41 2.10 -4.68 -5.15
C THR A 41 1.32 -3.37 -5.13
N GLU A 42 0.25 -3.28 -5.92
CA GLU A 42 -0.64 -2.12 -5.93
C GLU A 42 -1.65 -2.21 -4.79
N LEU A 43 -1.81 -1.14 -4.01
CA LEU A 43 -2.70 -1.05 -2.86
C LEU A 43 -3.44 0.29 -2.82
N GLY A 44 -4.60 0.25 -2.19
CA GLY A 44 -5.42 1.45 -1.94
C GLY A 44 -6.20 1.93 -3.15
N GLN A 45 -6.82 3.09 -3.00
CA GLN A 45 -7.57 3.80 -4.04
C GLN A 45 -7.50 5.29 -3.75
N GLY A 46 -7.44 6.12 -4.77
CA GLY A 46 -7.40 7.57 -4.64
C GLY A 46 -6.75 8.23 -5.87
N GLU A 47 -6.68 9.55 -5.83
CA GLU A 47 -6.15 10.34 -6.92
C GLU A 47 -4.62 10.48 -6.90
N LYS A 48 -4.01 10.35 -5.71
CA LYS A 48 -2.56 10.41 -5.53
C LYS A 48 -1.96 9.01 -5.56
N THR A 49 -0.77 8.88 -6.14
CA THR A 49 -0.03 7.62 -6.17
C THR A 49 1.42 7.84 -5.82
N PHE A 50 1.98 7.02 -4.94
CA PHE A 50 3.39 7.08 -4.57
C PHE A 50 3.99 5.70 -4.36
N THR A 51 5.32 5.60 -4.42
CA THR A 51 6.05 4.36 -4.17
C THR A 51 6.43 4.24 -2.70
N PHE A 52 6.13 3.07 -2.13
CA PHE A 52 6.53 2.70 -0.78
C PHE A 52 7.32 1.39 -0.78
N GLU A 53 8.44 1.36 -0.06
CA GLU A 53 9.32 0.19 0.02
C GLU A 53 9.51 -0.25 1.46
N VAL A 54 9.61 -1.54 1.67
CA VAL A 54 9.94 -2.16 2.97
C VAL A 54 11.20 -2.98 2.79
N VAL A 55 12.22 -2.68 3.58
CA VAL A 55 13.48 -3.44 3.61
C VAL A 55 13.59 -4.17 4.93
N GLU A 56 13.52 -5.49 4.88
CA GLU A 56 13.57 -6.37 6.04
C GLU A 56 15.02 -6.55 6.56
N LYS A 57 15.15 -7.09 7.76
CA LYS A 57 16.46 -7.33 8.40
C LYS A 57 17.40 -8.26 7.61
N ASP A 58 16.86 -9.11 6.76
CA ASP A 58 17.61 -10.01 5.89
C ASP A 58 18.02 -9.36 4.57
N GLY A 59 17.64 -8.09 4.36
CA GLY A 59 17.90 -7.31 3.16
C GLY A 59 16.87 -7.54 2.05
N SER A 60 15.87 -8.38 2.26
CA SER A 60 14.78 -8.53 1.30
C SER A 60 13.97 -7.23 1.20
N LYS A 61 13.58 -6.89 -0.01
CA LYS A 61 12.82 -5.68 -0.31
C LYS A 61 11.45 -6.03 -0.89
N LYS A 62 10.42 -5.32 -0.44
CA LYS A 62 9.09 -5.36 -1.00
C LYS A 62 8.70 -3.96 -1.42
N SER A 63 8.14 -3.83 -2.62
CA SER A 63 7.75 -2.55 -3.19
C SER A 63 6.22 -2.52 -3.37
N TYR A 64 5.66 -1.38 -3.05
CA TYR A 64 4.23 -1.10 -3.14
C TYR A 64 4.00 0.19 -3.92
N GLU A 65 2.98 0.19 -4.75
CA GLU A 65 2.41 1.40 -5.32
C GLU A 65 1.10 1.70 -4.58
N ILE A 66 1.07 2.83 -3.89
CA ILE A 66 -0.04 3.18 -3.01
C ILE A 66 -0.88 4.27 -3.65
N SER A 67 -2.14 3.96 -3.94
CA SER A 67 -3.12 4.96 -4.37
C SER A 67 -3.95 5.43 -3.17
N THR A 68 -4.12 6.75 -3.00
CA THR A 68 -4.79 7.30 -1.81
C THR A 68 -5.31 8.72 -2.03
N ASP A 69 -6.27 9.12 -1.22
CA ASP A 69 -6.71 10.52 -1.07
C ASP A 69 -6.20 11.16 0.23
N ALA A 70 -5.44 10.42 1.03
CA ALA A 70 -4.84 10.91 2.27
C ALA A 70 -3.92 12.13 2.04
N LYS A 71 -3.65 12.87 3.08
CA LYS A 71 -2.76 14.02 3.02
C LYS A 71 -1.32 13.66 3.32
N THR A 72 -1.13 12.73 4.25
CA THR A 72 0.20 12.33 4.71
C THR A 72 0.50 10.88 4.36
N VAL A 73 1.79 10.58 4.29
CA VAL A 73 2.29 9.22 4.05
C VAL A 73 1.83 8.29 5.17
N GLY A 74 1.85 8.75 6.42
CA GLY A 74 1.40 7.98 7.58
C GLY A 74 -0.05 7.57 7.48
N GLU A 75 -0.95 8.51 7.18
CA GLU A 75 -2.38 8.22 6.98
C GLU A 75 -2.57 7.14 5.90
N ALA A 76 -1.96 7.31 4.74
CA ALA A 76 -2.06 6.38 3.64
C ALA A 76 -1.57 4.96 3.99
N LEU A 77 -0.44 4.86 4.67
CA LEU A 77 0.15 3.57 5.05
C LEU A 77 -0.63 2.86 6.17
N VAL A 78 -1.20 3.62 7.12
CA VAL A 78 -2.09 3.08 8.17
C VAL A 78 -3.40 2.58 7.56
N GLU A 79 -4.03 3.36 6.68
CA GLU A 79 -5.27 2.98 5.98
C GLU A 79 -5.12 1.68 5.19
N ASN A 80 -3.96 1.46 4.59
CA ASN A 80 -3.64 0.23 3.86
C ASN A 80 -3.09 -0.91 4.75
N GLY A 81 -3.02 -0.71 6.07
CA GLY A 81 -2.56 -1.73 7.01
C GLY A 81 -1.07 -2.08 6.88
N LEU A 82 -0.27 -1.21 6.26
CA LEU A 82 1.15 -1.43 6.04
C LEU A 82 2.00 -1.05 7.25
N ILE A 83 1.55 -0.09 8.05
CA ILE A 83 2.23 0.33 9.27
C ILE A 83 1.26 0.41 10.46
N SER A 84 1.80 0.21 11.63
CA SER A 84 1.14 0.54 12.89
C SER A 84 2.18 0.86 13.98
N GLY A 85 1.73 1.39 15.08
CA GLY A 85 2.61 1.79 16.17
C GLY A 85 1.85 2.41 17.32
N THR A 86 2.53 3.19 18.12
CA THR A 86 1.98 3.87 19.30
C THR A 86 1.96 5.37 19.05
N ASP A 87 0.82 6.00 19.32
CA ASP A 87 0.72 7.47 19.29
C ASP A 87 1.56 8.11 20.39
N SER A 88 2.28 9.13 20.05
CA SER A 88 3.10 9.92 20.98
C SER A 88 2.90 11.42 20.76
N GLU A 89 3.44 12.24 21.67
CA GLU A 89 3.46 13.70 21.51
C GLU A 89 4.26 14.17 20.28
N TYR A 90 5.08 13.29 19.71
CA TYR A 90 5.89 13.55 18.50
C TYR A 90 5.31 12.89 17.24
N GLY A 91 4.07 12.34 17.35
CA GLY A 91 3.40 11.64 16.29
C GLY A 91 3.45 10.12 16.44
N LEU A 92 3.13 9.40 15.36
CA LEU A 92 3.10 7.95 15.33
C LEU A 92 4.51 7.34 15.42
N MET A 93 4.79 6.66 16.52
CA MET A 93 5.98 5.82 16.65
C MET A 93 5.74 4.47 16.03
N VAL A 94 6.21 4.29 14.80
CA VAL A 94 6.02 3.05 14.05
C VAL A 94 6.87 1.93 14.65
N ASP A 95 6.23 0.88 15.10
CA ASP A 95 6.87 -0.35 15.60
C ASP A 95 6.62 -1.55 14.71
N THR A 96 5.60 -1.49 13.86
CA THR A 96 5.19 -2.58 12.98
C THR A 96 5.10 -2.09 11.55
N VAL A 97 5.78 -2.78 10.64
CA VAL A 97 5.72 -2.52 9.20
C VAL A 97 5.49 -3.85 8.49
N ASN A 98 4.52 -3.88 7.57
CA ASN A 98 4.17 -5.07 6.78
C ASN A 98 3.94 -6.33 7.66
N GLY A 99 3.36 -6.11 8.86
CA GLY A 99 3.08 -7.16 9.83
C GLY A 99 4.28 -7.60 10.68
N GLN A 100 5.48 -7.07 10.43
CA GLN A 100 6.66 -7.35 11.23
C GLN A 100 6.84 -6.28 12.32
N LYS A 101 6.75 -6.69 13.58
CA LYS A 101 6.96 -5.83 14.73
C LYS A 101 8.40 -5.93 15.23
N TYR A 102 8.99 -4.78 15.58
CA TYR A 102 10.25 -4.69 16.33
C TYR A 102 10.08 -3.81 17.56
N GLU A 103 10.61 -4.30 18.68
CA GLU A 103 10.68 -3.54 19.94
C GLU A 103 12.13 -3.16 20.22
N TYR A 104 12.41 -1.85 20.25
CA TYR A 104 13.75 -1.29 20.41
C TYR A 104 14.53 -1.91 21.60
N ASN A 105 13.87 -2.04 22.75
CA ASN A 105 14.54 -2.54 23.96
C ASN A 105 14.74 -4.07 23.95
N ALA A 106 13.80 -4.81 23.35
CA ALA A 106 13.83 -6.27 23.34
C ALA A 106 14.64 -6.80 22.15
N ASP A 107 14.36 -6.29 20.95
CA ASP A 107 14.91 -6.82 19.71
C ASP A 107 16.22 -6.16 19.28
N LYS A 108 16.53 -4.99 19.88
CA LYS A 108 17.61 -4.11 19.43
C LYS A 108 17.48 -3.76 17.94
N MET A 109 16.25 -3.62 17.52
CA MET A 109 15.84 -3.28 16.16
C MET A 109 14.78 -2.20 16.21
N TYR A 110 14.67 -1.42 15.12
CA TYR A 110 13.62 -0.46 14.91
C TYR A 110 13.38 -0.25 13.40
N TRP A 111 12.25 0.35 13.07
CA TRP A 111 11.93 0.74 11.70
C TRP A 111 12.40 2.17 11.44
N ALA A 112 13.42 2.34 10.62
CA ALA A 112 13.93 3.63 10.21
C ALA A 112 13.19 4.12 8.96
N PHE A 113 12.67 5.35 8.99
CA PHE A 113 11.95 5.96 7.89
C PHE A 113 12.90 6.75 6.98
N TYR A 114 12.75 6.57 5.68
CA TYR A 114 13.56 7.22 4.64
C TYR A 114 12.67 7.84 3.57
N ILE A 115 13.14 8.93 2.99
CA ILE A 115 12.54 9.61 1.84
C ILE A 115 13.62 9.73 0.77
N ASN A 116 13.39 9.15 -0.40
CA ASN A 116 14.37 9.12 -1.52
C ASN A 116 15.76 8.58 -1.10
N GLY A 117 15.79 7.66 -0.15
CA GLY A 117 17.02 7.06 0.36
C GLY A 117 17.73 7.85 1.47
N ASP A 118 17.24 9.03 1.82
CA ASP A 118 17.77 9.84 2.93
C ASP A 118 16.94 9.60 4.20
N TYR A 119 17.62 9.51 5.35
CA TYR A 119 16.94 9.35 6.64
C TYR A 119 16.02 10.54 6.90
N ALA A 120 14.73 10.24 7.11
CA ALA A 120 13.72 11.27 7.31
C ALA A 120 13.91 11.98 8.65
N MET A 121 13.86 13.31 8.64
CA MET A 121 13.95 14.16 9.82
C MET A 121 12.58 14.48 10.44
N THR A 122 11.50 13.99 9.81
CA THR A 122 10.11 14.15 10.23
C THR A 122 9.45 12.78 10.40
N GLY A 123 8.44 12.70 11.25
CA GLY A 123 7.63 11.51 11.40
C GLY A 123 6.80 11.24 10.13
N VAL A 124 6.46 9.98 9.89
CA VAL A 124 5.70 9.54 8.72
C VAL A 124 4.31 10.20 8.65
N ASP A 125 3.68 10.43 9.79
CA ASP A 125 2.38 11.08 9.94
C ASP A 125 2.40 12.60 9.71
N SER A 126 3.59 13.22 9.81
CA SER A 126 3.81 14.64 9.49
C SER A 126 4.41 14.87 8.10
N THR A 127 4.63 13.80 7.35
CA THR A 127 5.19 13.85 5.99
C THR A 127 4.05 13.91 4.97
N GLU A 128 3.93 15.05 4.27
CA GLU A 128 2.99 15.19 3.16
C GLU A 128 3.39 14.29 1.99
N ILE A 129 2.39 13.79 1.26
CA ILE A 129 2.62 12.93 0.09
C ILE A 129 3.17 13.75 -1.07
N ASP A 130 4.34 13.37 -1.55
CA ASP A 130 4.92 13.75 -2.83
C ASP A 130 4.91 12.52 -3.74
N GLU A 131 4.14 12.57 -4.83
CA GLU A 131 3.97 11.45 -5.76
C GLU A 131 5.24 11.09 -6.53
N THR A 132 6.25 11.97 -6.49
CA THR A 132 7.55 11.74 -7.12
C THR A 132 8.59 11.12 -6.19
N ALA A 133 8.27 11.07 -4.89
CA ALA A 133 9.17 10.53 -3.87
C ALA A 133 8.98 9.02 -3.68
N VAL A 134 10.05 8.37 -3.27
CA VAL A 134 10.04 7.00 -2.78
C VAL A 134 10.19 7.01 -1.27
N TYR A 135 9.19 6.50 -0.59
CA TYR A 135 9.22 6.37 0.87
C TYR A 135 9.60 4.94 1.26
N SER A 136 10.40 4.78 2.29
CA SER A 136 10.75 3.44 2.73
C SER A 136 10.90 3.32 4.25
N PHE A 137 10.54 2.15 4.76
CA PHE A 137 10.92 1.70 6.09
C PHE A 137 11.98 0.61 5.98
N VAL A 138 13.07 0.79 6.73
CA VAL A 138 14.21 -0.13 6.75
C VAL A 138 14.39 -0.69 8.15
N ALA A 139 14.37 -2.01 8.29
CA ALA A 139 14.66 -2.69 9.54
C ALA A 139 16.11 -2.42 9.95
N THR A 140 16.32 -1.61 10.97
CA THR A 140 17.61 -1.09 11.37
C THR A 140 17.99 -1.58 12.76
N LYS A 141 19.23 -1.94 12.94
CA LYS A 141 19.78 -2.33 14.24
C LYS A 141 20.07 -1.10 15.09
N ALA A 142 19.70 -1.16 16.38
CA ALA A 142 19.96 -0.11 17.37
C ALA A 142 21.42 -0.03 17.77
#